data_d3c7418847827b0ddec835ac34fe1698
#
_entry.id   d3c7418847827b0ddec835ac34fe1698
#
_cell.length_a   1.000
_cell.length_b   1.000
_cell.length_c   1.000
_cell.angle_alpha   90.00
_cell.angle_beta   90.00
_cell.angle_gamma   90.00
#
_symmetry.space_group_name_H-M   'P 1'
#
loop_
_entity.id
_entity.type
_entity.pdbx_description
1 polymer ?
#
loop_
_entity_poly.entity_id
_entity_poly.type
_entity_poly.pdbx_seq_one_letter_code
_entity_poly.pdbx_strand_id
1 'polypeptide(L)'
;MLQVSYIRDNREQVLERLAVKNFKQVNLVSEVIELDDKRRSTQTSLDNTSAEANAAAKQIGELMRAGKKDEAEGLKAKTGTWKEDIKRLGDQLAAIEEELYQKLVLLPNLPHSSVPKGLTPEENEVVLENGAKPNLPESALPHWELAAKYSLIDFELGVKITGAGFPVYKNKGAKLQRALINYFIDEAEKAGYSEVMVPLMVNEASGFGTSQLPDKEGQMYFVNEDNLYLIPTAEVPITNMYRDVILKGEDLPMKNCGHTPCFRREAGSYGAHVRGLNRLHQFDKIEIVQVAHPDKSYEVLEQMSLHVQGLLQNLGLPYRVLRLCGGDMGFGSALTYDMETWSAAQQRWLEVSSVSNFESFQSNRLKLRFRNAEGKTQLAHTLNGSALALPRIVATLLENNQTEKGIKIPEVLVPYTKFEWID
;
A
#
# COMPACT_ATOMS: atom_id res chain seq x y z
N MET A 1 1.15 0.49 -10.77
CA MET A 1 1.11 1.35 -11.99
C MET A 1 0.21 0.69 -13.01
N LEU A 2 -0.65 1.45 -13.66
CA LEU A 2 -1.53 0.90 -14.69
C LEU A 2 -0.71 0.35 -15.88
N GLN A 3 -1.24 -0.66 -16.56
CA GLN A 3 -0.64 -1.16 -17.79
C GLN A 3 -1.02 -0.25 -18.97
N VAL A 4 -0.05 0.16 -19.77
CA VAL A 4 -0.26 1.05 -20.93
C VAL A 4 -1.23 0.45 -21.95
N SER A 5 -1.12 -0.86 -22.20
CA SER A 5 -2.05 -1.58 -23.08
C SER A 5 -3.49 -1.48 -22.60
N TYR A 6 -3.71 -1.64 -21.29
CA TYR A 6 -5.04 -1.50 -20.70
C TYR A 6 -5.60 -0.09 -20.89
N ILE A 7 -4.77 0.94 -20.62
CA ILE A 7 -5.17 2.34 -20.80
C ILE A 7 -5.59 2.62 -22.25
N ARG A 8 -4.81 2.15 -23.21
CA ARG A 8 -5.08 2.32 -24.64
C ARG A 8 -6.35 1.61 -25.07
N ASP A 9 -6.49 0.34 -24.69
CA ASP A 9 -7.56 -0.54 -25.15
C ASP A 9 -8.91 -0.23 -24.46
N ASN A 10 -8.89 0.45 -23.29
CA ASN A 10 -10.08 0.76 -22.47
C ASN A 10 -10.17 2.24 -22.08
N ARG A 11 -9.76 3.15 -22.99
CA ARG A 11 -9.63 4.59 -22.72
C ARG A 11 -10.87 5.22 -22.04
N GLU A 12 -12.07 4.94 -22.52
CA GLU A 12 -13.32 5.52 -21.99
C GLU A 12 -13.58 5.05 -20.55
N GLN A 13 -13.42 3.75 -20.30
CA GLN A 13 -13.55 3.18 -18.95
C GLN A 13 -12.52 3.76 -17.98
N VAL A 14 -11.27 3.93 -18.43
CA VAL A 14 -10.21 4.55 -17.62
C VAL A 14 -10.60 5.98 -17.22
N LEU A 15 -11.08 6.79 -18.15
CA LEU A 15 -11.53 8.15 -17.86
C LEU A 15 -12.73 8.17 -16.90
N GLU A 16 -13.70 7.29 -17.09
CA GLU A 16 -14.85 7.15 -16.19
C GLU A 16 -14.41 6.80 -14.76
N ARG A 17 -13.52 5.81 -14.62
CA ARG A 17 -13.05 5.39 -13.29
C ARG A 17 -12.16 6.42 -12.61
N LEU A 18 -11.32 7.13 -13.36
CA LEU A 18 -10.55 8.27 -12.84
C LEU A 18 -11.44 9.43 -12.38
N ALA A 19 -12.58 9.64 -13.04
CA ALA A 19 -13.56 10.62 -12.59
C ALA A 19 -14.21 10.25 -11.24
N VAL A 20 -14.44 8.95 -10.97
CA VAL A 20 -14.89 8.49 -9.64
C VAL A 20 -13.86 8.84 -8.57
N LYS A 21 -12.56 8.73 -8.87
CA LYS A 21 -11.45 9.09 -7.97
C LYS A 21 -11.18 10.60 -7.89
N ASN A 22 -11.97 11.42 -8.56
CA ASN A 22 -11.81 12.87 -8.64
C ASN A 22 -10.45 13.32 -9.21
N PHE A 23 -9.82 12.47 -10.03
CA PHE A 23 -8.52 12.78 -10.62
C PHE A 23 -8.62 13.94 -11.61
N LYS A 24 -7.80 14.99 -11.39
CA LYS A 24 -7.92 16.25 -12.15
C LYS A 24 -7.13 16.27 -13.46
N GLN A 25 -6.04 15.52 -13.54
CA GLN A 25 -5.11 15.56 -14.67
C GLN A 25 -5.49 14.51 -15.75
N VAL A 26 -6.75 14.49 -16.15
CA VAL A 26 -7.29 13.48 -17.11
C VAL A 26 -6.63 13.50 -18.49
N ASN A 27 -6.03 14.64 -18.88
CA ASN A 27 -5.24 14.77 -20.10
C ASN A 27 -4.05 13.80 -20.15
N LEU A 28 -3.48 13.41 -18.99
CA LEU A 28 -2.41 12.42 -18.92
C LEU A 28 -2.76 11.10 -19.59
N VAL A 29 -4.04 10.70 -19.63
CA VAL A 29 -4.49 9.48 -20.30
C VAL A 29 -4.20 9.54 -21.81
N SER A 30 -4.55 10.66 -22.44
CA SER A 30 -4.28 10.86 -23.88
C SER A 30 -2.78 10.99 -24.17
N GLU A 31 -2.04 11.72 -23.32
CA GLU A 31 -0.59 11.88 -23.45
C GLU A 31 0.15 10.53 -23.34
N VAL A 32 -0.26 9.65 -22.41
CA VAL A 32 0.29 8.29 -22.27
C VAL A 32 0.02 7.46 -23.51
N ILE A 33 -1.18 7.53 -24.09
CA ILE A 33 -1.52 6.79 -25.31
C ILE A 33 -0.68 7.30 -26.48
N GLU A 34 -0.57 8.61 -26.67
CA GLU A 34 0.24 9.20 -27.73
C GLU A 34 1.73 8.85 -27.62
N LEU A 35 2.27 8.83 -26.40
CA LEU A 35 3.64 8.41 -26.15
C LEU A 35 3.84 6.92 -26.41
N ASP A 36 2.89 6.06 -26.05
CA ASP A 36 2.97 4.62 -26.38
C ASP A 36 2.93 4.38 -27.89
N ASP A 37 2.13 5.12 -28.63
CA ASP A 37 2.09 5.02 -30.08
C ASP A 37 3.42 5.46 -30.72
N LYS A 38 4.02 6.56 -30.24
CA LYS A 38 5.37 7.00 -30.64
C LYS A 38 6.43 5.96 -30.28
N ARG A 39 6.39 5.41 -29.07
CA ARG A 39 7.30 4.35 -28.62
C ARG A 39 7.22 3.13 -29.53
N ARG A 40 6.01 2.65 -29.83
CA ARG A 40 5.78 1.48 -30.70
C ARG A 40 6.26 1.73 -32.12
N SER A 41 5.97 2.88 -32.71
CA SER A 41 6.43 3.22 -34.06
C SER A 41 7.96 3.37 -34.13
N THR A 42 8.58 4.01 -33.12
CA THR A 42 10.04 4.14 -33.05
C THR A 42 10.71 2.78 -32.84
N GLN A 43 10.15 1.91 -31.96
CA GLN A 43 10.64 0.55 -31.77
C GLN A 43 10.59 -0.25 -33.09
N THR A 44 9.46 -0.19 -33.80
CA THR A 44 9.31 -0.87 -35.10
C THR A 44 10.34 -0.39 -36.12
N SER A 45 10.58 0.93 -36.17
CA SER A 45 11.60 1.50 -37.04
C SER A 45 13.01 1.04 -36.66
N LEU A 46 13.33 1.01 -35.38
CA LEU A 46 14.62 0.52 -34.86
C LEU A 46 14.83 -0.96 -35.18
N ASP A 47 13.80 -1.79 -34.96
CA ASP A 47 13.87 -3.23 -35.26
C ASP A 47 14.07 -3.50 -36.74
N ASN A 48 13.35 -2.79 -37.64
CA ASN A 48 13.48 -2.91 -39.09
C ASN A 48 14.86 -2.48 -39.55
N THR A 49 15.35 -1.31 -39.12
CA THR A 49 16.69 -0.80 -39.46
C THR A 49 17.79 -1.76 -38.98
N SER A 50 17.63 -2.32 -37.79
CA SER A 50 18.54 -3.31 -37.21
C SER A 50 18.54 -4.61 -38.01
N ALA A 51 17.37 -5.08 -38.48
CA ALA A 51 17.24 -6.26 -39.31
C ALA A 51 17.91 -6.06 -40.70
N GLU A 52 17.69 -4.88 -41.31
CA GLU A 52 18.34 -4.53 -42.57
C GLU A 52 19.87 -4.48 -42.43
N ALA A 53 20.38 -3.84 -41.38
CA ALA A 53 21.82 -3.77 -41.11
C ALA A 53 22.44 -5.16 -40.91
N ASN A 54 21.75 -6.04 -40.16
CA ASN A 54 22.21 -7.43 -39.94
C ASN A 54 22.18 -8.25 -41.22
N ALA A 55 21.15 -8.11 -42.08
CA ALA A 55 21.07 -8.78 -43.37
C ALA A 55 22.19 -8.31 -44.32
N ALA A 56 22.43 -7.00 -44.38
CA ALA A 56 23.51 -6.43 -45.16
C ALA A 56 24.90 -6.91 -44.68
N ALA A 57 25.13 -6.98 -43.37
CA ALA A 57 26.39 -7.49 -42.81
C ALA A 57 26.65 -8.94 -43.23
N LYS A 58 25.61 -9.80 -43.23
CA LYS A 58 25.69 -11.17 -43.70
C LYS A 58 26.01 -11.23 -45.21
N GLN A 59 25.32 -10.41 -46.02
CA GLN A 59 25.50 -10.35 -47.46
C GLN A 59 26.90 -9.83 -47.82
N ILE A 60 27.45 -8.85 -47.13
CA ILE A 60 28.83 -8.38 -47.29
C ILE A 60 29.81 -9.53 -47.06
N GLY A 61 29.60 -10.35 -46.03
CA GLY A 61 30.43 -11.52 -45.75
C GLY A 61 30.40 -12.55 -46.87
N GLU A 62 29.25 -12.80 -47.49
CA GLU A 62 29.06 -13.70 -48.64
C GLU A 62 29.73 -13.17 -49.89
N LEU A 63 29.55 -11.89 -50.21
CA LEU A 63 30.17 -11.23 -51.40
C LEU A 63 31.70 -11.20 -51.29
N MET A 64 32.23 -10.95 -50.08
CA MET A 64 33.68 -10.97 -49.86
C MET A 64 34.26 -12.37 -50.06
N ARG A 65 33.56 -13.42 -49.61
CA ARG A 65 33.99 -14.82 -49.86
C ARG A 65 33.89 -15.22 -51.33
N ALA A 66 32.94 -14.64 -52.07
CA ALA A 66 32.76 -14.86 -53.49
C ALA A 66 33.71 -14.00 -54.36
N GLY A 67 34.58 -13.18 -53.77
CA GLY A 67 35.51 -12.30 -54.49
C GLY A 67 34.88 -11.05 -55.12
N LYS A 68 33.60 -10.76 -54.85
CA LYS A 68 32.84 -9.63 -55.38
C LYS A 68 33.03 -8.35 -54.58
N LYS A 69 34.25 -7.80 -54.61
CA LYS A 69 34.67 -6.71 -53.73
C LYS A 69 33.88 -5.41 -53.96
N ASP A 70 33.63 -5.06 -55.26
CA ASP A 70 32.94 -3.80 -55.59
C ASP A 70 31.48 -3.80 -55.10
N GLU A 71 30.75 -4.93 -55.23
CA GLU A 71 29.41 -5.09 -54.68
C GLU A 71 29.41 -5.01 -53.12
N ALA A 72 30.41 -5.59 -52.50
CA ALA A 72 30.59 -5.53 -51.03
C ALA A 72 30.88 -4.10 -50.52
N GLU A 73 31.68 -3.31 -51.26
CA GLU A 73 31.97 -1.91 -50.92
C GLU A 73 30.73 -1.01 -51.04
N GLY A 74 29.90 -1.21 -52.05
CA GLY A 74 28.63 -0.49 -52.18
C GLY A 74 27.68 -0.72 -51.02
N LEU A 75 27.62 -1.97 -50.50
CA LEU A 75 26.85 -2.28 -49.31
C LEU A 75 27.50 -1.72 -48.01
N LYS A 76 28.83 -1.76 -47.92
CA LYS A 76 29.56 -1.18 -46.81
C LYS A 76 29.30 0.31 -46.63
N ALA A 77 29.19 1.06 -47.72
CA ALA A 77 28.89 2.49 -47.68
C ALA A 77 27.56 2.78 -46.95
N LYS A 78 26.56 1.89 -47.07
CA LYS A 78 25.27 2.00 -46.38
C LYS A 78 25.33 1.62 -44.89
N THR A 79 26.32 0.83 -44.46
CA THR A 79 26.41 0.38 -43.08
C THR A 79 26.65 1.51 -42.09
N GLY A 80 27.33 2.59 -42.52
CA GLY A 80 27.51 3.81 -41.72
C GLY A 80 26.19 4.48 -41.40
N THR A 81 25.35 4.68 -42.41
CA THR A 81 24.04 5.30 -42.27
C THR A 81 23.14 4.49 -41.36
N TRP A 82 23.05 3.16 -41.53
CA TRP A 82 22.26 2.32 -40.61
C TRP A 82 22.76 2.37 -39.18
N LYS A 83 24.06 2.44 -38.95
CA LYS A 83 24.62 2.53 -37.60
C LYS A 83 24.25 3.86 -36.93
N GLU A 84 24.28 4.96 -37.67
CA GLU A 84 23.84 6.26 -37.17
C GLU A 84 22.34 6.29 -36.90
N ASP A 85 21.52 5.72 -37.81
CA ASP A 85 20.07 5.63 -37.62
C ASP A 85 19.68 4.74 -36.43
N ILE A 86 20.30 3.59 -36.24
CA ILE A 86 20.07 2.70 -35.08
C ILE A 86 20.39 3.45 -33.81
N LYS A 87 21.51 4.18 -33.75
CA LYS A 87 21.85 4.97 -32.55
C LYS A 87 20.81 6.06 -32.32
N ARG A 88 20.48 6.86 -33.33
CA ARG A 88 19.50 7.95 -33.21
C ARG A 88 18.11 7.45 -32.78
N LEU A 89 17.64 6.34 -33.38
CA LEU A 89 16.35 5.72 -32.99
C LEU A 89 16.39 5.13 -31.61
N GLY A 90 17.52 4.56 -31.18
CA GLY A 90 17.72 4.07 -29.80
C GLY A 90 17.68 5.20 -28.79
N ASP A 91 18.39 6.30 -29.04
CA ASP A 91 18.37 7.48 -28.16
C ASP A 91 16.97 8.11 -28.09
N GLN A 92 16.26 8.16 -29.23
CA GLN A 92 14.88 8.66 -29.30
C GLN A 92 13.91 7.75 -28.53
N LEU A 93 14.05 6.42 -28.66
CA LEU A 93 13.23 5.45 -27.93
C LEU A 93 13.42 5.59 -26.44
N ALA A 94 14.65 5.66 -25.95
CA ALA A 94 14.96 5.85 -24.54
C ALA A 94 14.33 7.13 -23.96
N ALA A 95 14.37 8.24 -24.71
CA ALA A 95 13.74 9.48 -24.30
C ALA A 95 12.21 9.37 -24.21
N ILE A 96 11.58 8.68 -25.18
CA ILE A 96 10.12 8.46 -25.17
C ILE A 96 9.73 7.54 -23.99
N GLU A 97 10.50 6.49 -23.71
CA GLU A 97 10.24 5.57 -22.61
C GLU A 97 10.34 6.26 -21.24
N GLU A 98 11.33 7.13 -21.08
CA GLU A 98 11.46 7.93 -19.84
C GLU A 98 10.28 8.91 -19.68
N GLU A 99 9.89 9.63 -20.72
CA GLU A 99 8.74 10.54 -20.65
C GLU A 99 7.44 9.79 -20.38
N LEU A 100 7.23 8.64 -21.03
CA LEU A 100 6.09 7.76 -20.81
C LEU A 100 6.04 7.28 -19.35
N TYR A 101 7.17 6.85 -18.80
CA TYR A 101 7.29 6.42 -17.42
C TYR A 101 6.91 7.52 -16.44
N GLN A 102 7.46 8.73 -16.62
CA GLN A 102 7.18 9.88 -15.75
C GLN A 102 5.68 10.25 -15.74
N LYS A 103 4.97 10.11 -16.86
CA LYS A 103 3.53 10.36 -16.92
C LYS A 103 2.70 9.23 -16.32
N LEU A 104 3.10 7.98 -16.55
CA LEU A 104 2.41 6.80 -15.99
C LEU A 104 2.44 6.78 -14.45
N VAL A 105 3.55 7.19 -13.85
CA VAL A 105 3.70 7.25 -12.39
C VAL A 105 2.69 8.19 -11.73
N LEU A 106 2.22 9.21 -12.46
CA LEU A 106 1.26 10.19 -11.97
C LEU A 106 -0.20 9.69 -12.00
N LEU A 107 -0.49 8.64 -12.77
CA LEU A 107 -1.83 8.07 -12.84
C LEU A 107 -2.11 7.18 -11.63
N PRO A 108 -3.19 7.43 -10.86
CA PRO A 108 -3.59 6.55 -9.77
C PRO A 108 -4.16 5.23 -10.29
N ASN A 109 -4.35 4.27 -9.39
CA ASN A 109 -5.10 3.07 -9.72
C ASN A 109 -6.57 3.38 -9.97
N LEU A 110 -7.24 2.53 -10.72
CA LEU A 110 -8.66 2.69 -11.06
C LEU A 110 -9.53 2.11 -9.94
N PRO A 111 -10.53 2.85 -9.45
CA PRO A 111 -11.49 2.31 -8.51
C PRO A 111 -12.29 1.16 -9.11
N HIS A 112 -12.58 0.13 -8.31
CA HIS A 112 -13.50 -0.94 -8.66
C HIS A 112 -14.92 -0.40 -8.92
N SER A 113 -15.74 -1.11 -9.70
CA SER A 113 -17.09 -0.68 -10.07
C SER A 113 -18.02 -0.41 -8.88
N SER A 114 -17.80 -1.07 -7.74
CA SER A 114 -18.56 -0.90 -6.50
C SER A 114 -18.17 0.32 -5.67
N VAL A 115 -17.11 1.04 -6.03
CA VAL A 115 -16.67 2.23 -5.28
C VAL A 115 -17.67 3.37 -5.49
N PRO A 116 -18.28 3.92 -4.43
CA PRO A 116 -19.20 5.03 -4.53
C PRO A 116 -18.49 6.32 -4.96
N LYS A 117 -19.24 7.19 -5.64
CA LYS A 117 -18.78 8.55 -5.91
C LYS A 117 -18.81 9.34 -4.60
N GLY A 118 -17.85 10.23 -4.41
CA GLY A 118 -17.75 11.09 -3.24
C GLY A 118 -16.45 11.90 -3.30
N LEU A 119 -16.39 13.00 -2.57
CA LEU A 119 -15.25 13.92 -2.51
C LEU A 119 -14.51 13.84 -1.17
N THR A 120 -15.25 13.52 -0.11
CA THR A 120 -14.77 13.61 1.27
C THR A 120 -15.13 12.34 2.07
N PRO A 121 -14.47 12.09 3.21
CA PRO A 121 -14.73 10.91 4.07
C PRO A 121 -16.18 10.80 4.57
N GLU A 122 -16.92 11.92 4.65
CA GLU A 122 -18.32 11.94 5.08
C GLU A 122 -19.25 11.24 4.07
N GLU A 123 -18.79 11.06 2.83
CA GLU A 123 -19.54 10.38 1.75
C GLU A 123 -19.17 8.89 1.62
N ASN A 124 -18.38 8.36 2.56
CA ASN A 124 -18.11 6.93 2.64
C ASN A 124 -19.38 6.15 2.98
N GLU A 125 -19.55 4.99 2.36
CA GLU A 125 -20.71 4.13 2.58
C GLU A 125 -20.52 3.26 3.82
N VAL A 126 -21.42 3.38 4.81
CA VAL A 126 -21.47 2.45 5.94
C VAL A 126 -22.09 1.12 5.46
N VAL A 127 -21.25 0.08 5.33
CA VAL A 127 -21.73 -1.25 4.89
C VAL A 127 -22.14 -2.15 6.03
N LEU A 128 -21.64 -1.90 7.24
CA LEU A 128 -21.96 -2.66 8.45
C LEU A 128 -21.72 -1.80 9.69
N GLU A 129 -22.58 -1.94 10.69
CA GLU A 129 -22.36 -1.48 12.07
C GLU A 129 -22.68 -2.64 13.03
N ASN A 130 -21.79 -2.91 14.00
CA ASN A 130 -21.92 -4.04 14.92
C ASN A 130 -21.48 -3.64 16.33
N GLY A 131 -22.13 -4.21 17.33
CA GLY A 131 -21.88 -3.98 18.75
C GLY A 131 -22.64 -2.79 19.32
N ALA A 132 -23.01 -2.89 20.59
CA ALA A 132 -23.70 -1.81 21.31
C ALA A 132 -22.69 -0.77 21.81
N LYS A 133 -22.94 0.51 21.53
CA LYS A 133 -22.13 1.61 22.06
C LYS A 133 -22.27 1.66 23.59
N PRO A 134 -21.15 1.62 24.34
CA PRO A 134 -21.22 1.72 25.81
C PRO A 134 -21.85 3.05 26.25
N ASN A 135 -22.76 2.96 27.20
CA ASN A 135 -23.30 4.13 27.88
C ASN A 135 -22.45 4.41 29.11
N LEU A 136 -21.56 5.37 29.02
CA LEU A 136 -20.68 5.77 30.12
C LEU A 136 -21.31 6.85 30.97
N PRO A 137 -20.99 6.93 32.29
CA PRO A 137 -21.40 8.03 33.15
C PRO A 137 -20.78 9.36 32.68
N GLU A 138 -21.38 10.48 33.07
CA GLU A 138 -20.85 11.83 32.74
C GLU A 138 -19.42 12.06 33.28
N SER A 139 -19.03 11.34 34.32
CA SER A 139 -17.68 11.35 34.90
C SER A 139 -16.65 10.53 34.11
N ALA A 140 -17.04 9.91 33.03
CA ALA A 140 -16.11 9.11 32.19
C ALA A 140 -15.00 9.96 31.59
N LEU A 141 -13.78 9.44 31.68
CA LEU A 141 -12.58 10.15 31.26
C LEU A 141 -12.13 9.69 29.85
N PRO A 142 -11.63 10.58 29.01
CA PRO A 142 -10.99 10.20 27.78
C PRO A 142 -9.64 9.50 28.04
N HIS A 143 -9.17 8.73 27.06
CA HIS A 143 -7.99 7.88 27.23
C HIS A 143 -6.72 8.61 27.69
N TRP A 144 -6.51 9.86 27.33
CA TRP A 144 -5.33 10.63 27.78
C TRP A 144 -5.37 10.96 29.28
N GLU A 145 -6.56 11.12 29.86
CA GLU A 145 -6.74 11.33 31.30
C GLU A 145 -6.65 9.99 32.05
N LEU A 146 -7.23 8.91 31.51
CA LEU A 146 -7.07 7.56 32.04
C LEU A 146 -5.60 7.11 32.01
N ALA A 147 -4.88 7.43 30.93
CA ALA A 147 -3.45 7.15 30.80
C ALA A 147 -2.61 7.84 31.88
N ALA A 148 -2.93 9.10 32.19
CA ALA A 148 -2.29 9.84 33.27
C ALA A 148 -2.68 9.28 34.67
N LYS A 149 -3.99 9.08 34.91
CA LYS A 149 -4.53 8.57 36.19
C LYS A 149 -3.89 7.25 36.61
N TYR A 150 -3.72 6.32 35.70
CA TYR A 150 -3.17 4.99 35.93
C TYR A 150 -1.70 4.85 35.56
N SER A 151 -1.02 5.95 35.20
CA SER A 151 0.40 5.97 34.79
C SER A 151 0.72 4.98 33.67
N LEU A 152 -0.14 4.90 32.64
CA LEU A 152 -0.04 3.95 31.54
C LEU A 152 0.79 4.49 30.37
N ILE A 153 0.64 5.79 30.08
CA ILE A 153 1.29 6.46 28.95
C ILE A 153 1.68 7.87 29.41
N ASP A 154 2.90 8.24 29.08
CA ASP A 154 3.47 9.54 29.43
C ASP A 154 3.75 10.33 28.14
N PHE A 155 2.87 11.26 27.82
CA PHE A 155 2.98 12.10 26.63
C PHE A 155 4.03 13.21 26.82
N GLU A 156 4.18 13.75 28.03
CA GLU A 156 5.15 14.81 28.35
C GLU A 156 6.57 14.28 28.26
N LEU A 157 6.81 13.07 28.76
CA LEU A 157 8.10 12.40 28.63
C LEU A 157 8.46 12.15 27.16
N GLY A 158 7.49 11.78 26.36
CA GLY A 158 7.65 11.63 24.91
C GLY A 158 8.06 12.94 24.22
N VAL A 159 7.39 14.04 24.59
CA VAL A 159 7.77 15.40 24.11
C VAL A 159 9.21 15.74 24.51
N LYS A 160 9.61 15.42 25.76
CA LYS A 160 10.98 15.65 26.23
C LYS A 160 12.04 14.87 25.46
N ILE A 161 11.73 13.62 25.08
CA ILE A 161 12.70 12.73 24.41
C ILE A 161 12.83 13.05 22.91
N THR A 162 11.69 13.28 22.24
CA THR A 162 11.64 13.39 20.79
C THR A 162 10.82 14.59 20.29
N GLY A 163 9.60 14.74 20.81
CA GLY A 163 8.63 15.75 20.36
C GLY A 163 7.19 15.28 20.53
N ALA A 164 6.23 16.11 20.18
CA ALA A 164 4.82 15.74 20.19
C ALA A 164 4.54 14.56 19.26
N GLY A 165 3.58 13.71 19.61
CA GLY A 165 3.22 12.54 18.79
C GLY A 165 4.12 11.30 18.98
N PHE A 166 5.01 11.29 19.98
CA PHE A 166 5.85 10.15 20.39
C PHE A 166 5.57 9.77 21.84
N PRO A 167 4.51 8.97 22.13
CA PRO A 167 4.14 8.61 23.50
C PRO A 167 5.12 7.60 24.11
N VAL A 168 5.30 7.67 25.43
CA VAL A 168 6.05 6.66 26.20
C VAL A 168 5.07 5.77 26.96
N TYR A 169 4.95 4.52 26.57
CA TYR A 169 4.14 3.53 27.28
C TYR A 169 4.87 3.05 28.54
N LYS A 170 4.14 2.95 29.67
CA LYS A 170 4.70 2.62 30.99
C LYS A 170 3.86 1.54 31.67
N ASN A 171 4.46 0.81 32.60
CA ASN A 171 3.77 -0.09 33.52
C ASN A 171 2.75 -1.05 32.85
N LYS A 172 1.50 -1.09 33.34
CA LYS A 172 0.40 -1.87 32.76
C LYS A 172 0.08 -1.42 31.32
N GLY A 173 0.33 -0.16 30.95
CA GLY A 173 0.16 0.35 29.57
C GLY A 173 1.14 -0.30 28.59
N ALA A 174 2.43 -0.36 28.92
CA ALA A 174 3.43 -1.04 28.09
C ALA A 174 3.16 -2.54 27.99
N LYS A 175 2.65 -3.15 29.06
CA LYS A 175 2.27 -4.57 29.05
C LYS A 175 1.03 -4.82 28.20
N LEU A 176 0.03 -3.93 28.25
CA LEU A 176 -1.16 -4.00 27.39
C LEU A 176 -0.79 -3.87 25.90
N GLN A 177 0.09 -2.92 25.56
CA GLN A 177 0.60 -2.74 24.19
C GLN A 177 1.22 -4.04 23.65
N ARG A 178 2.12 -4.64 24.42
CA ARG A 178 2.77 -5.91 24.04
C ARG A 178 1.79 -7.09 24.00
N ALA A 179 0.79 -7.11 24.90
CA ALA A 179 -0.25 -8.12 24.92
C ALA A 179 -1.10 -8.08 23.63
N LEU A 180 -1.48 -6.89 23.18
CA LEU A 180 -2.19 -6.70 21.91
C LEU A 180 -1.36 -7.15 20.71
N ILE A 181 -0.06 -6.82 20.67
CA ILE A 181 0.85 -7.26 19.60
C ILE A 181 0.84 -8.79 19.50
N ASN A 182 1.10 -9.49 20.61
CA ASN A 182 1.17 -10.94 20.61
C ASN A 182 -0.19 -11.56 20.26
N TYR A 183 -1.29 -11.03 20.81
CA TYR A 183 -2.64 -11.53 20.50
C TYR A 183 -2.97 -11.41 19.01
N PHE A 184 -2.71 -10.26 18.39
CA PHE A 184 -3.02 -10.05 16.98
C PHE A 184 -2.15 -10.89 16.04
N ILE A 185 -0.88 -11.12 16.37
CA ILE A 185 0.00 -12.02 15.61
C ILE A 185 -0.50 -13.45 15.74
N ASP A 186 -0.82 -13.95 16.95
CA ASP A 186 -1.32 -15.30 17.15
C ASP A 186 -2.65 -15.54 16.39
N GLU A 187 -3.54 -14.54 16.35
CA GLU A 187 -4.80 -14.63 15.59
C GLU A 187 -4.55 -14.59 14.06
N ALA A 188 -3.56 -13.84 13.59
CA ALA A 188 -3.17 -13.85 12.19
C ALA A 188 -2.57 -15.22 11.79
N GLU A 189 -1.71 -15.81 12.63
CA GLU A 189 -1.17 -17.15 12.38
C GLU A 189 -2.29 -18.23 12.34
N LYS A 190 -3.27 -18.17 13.25
CA LYS A 190 -4.46 -19.05 13.22
C LYS A 190 -5.27 -18.89 11.93
N ALA A 191 -5.27 -17.69 11.33
CA ALA A 191 -5.91 -17.43 10.04
C ALA A 191 -5.04 -17.85 8.83
N GLY A 192 -3.88 -18.47 9.09
CA GLY A 192 -2.98 -19.03 8.09
C GLY A 192 -1.98 -18.03 7.50
N TYR A 193 -1.73 -16.92 8.18
CA TYR A 193 -0.65 -16.00 7.83
C TYR A 193 0.68 -16.51 8.40
N SER A 194 1.76 -16.35 7.64
CA SER A 194 3.12 -16.58 8.11
C SER A 194 3.68 -15.29 8.67
N GLU A 195 4.11 -15.30 9.94
CA GLU A 195 4.78 -14.15 10.55
C GLU A 195 6.13 -13.88 9.90
N VAL A 196 6.43 -12.60 9.68
CA VAL A 196 7.72 -12.12 9.20
C VAL A 196 8.18 -10.90 9.99
N MET A 197 9.48 -10.83 10.26
CA MET A 197 10.14 -9.67 10.82
C MET A 197 10.94 -8.97 9.71
N VAL A 198 10.60 -7.73 9.43
CA VAL A 198 11.10 -6.98 8.27
C VAL A 198 11.92 -5.75 8.69
N PRO A 199 12.82 -5.24 7.83
CA PRO A 199 13.52 -3.98 8.08
C PRO A 199 12.57 -2.80 8.25
N LEU A 200 12.91 -1.87 9.15
CA LEU A 200 12.13 -0.65 9.40
C LEU A 200 12.55 0.52 8.50
N MET A 201 13.66 0.38 7.79
CA MET A 201 14.12 1.32 6.76
C MET A 201 14.12 0.62 5.40
N VAL A 202 13.68 1.35 4.38
CA VAL A 202 13.56 0.84 3.01
C VAL A 202 14.19 1.80 2.02
N ASN A 203 14.64 1.26 0.88
CA ASN A 203 15.12 2.06 -0.23
C ASN A 203 13.98 2.64 -1.08
N GLU A 204 14.31 3.56 -1.96
CA GLU A 204 13.38 4.23 -2.87
C GLU A 204 12.55 3.23 -3.71
N ALA A 205 13.22 2.19 -4.25
CA ALA A 205 12.55 1.18 -5.07
C ALA A 205 11.45 0.42 -4.29
N SER A 206 11.62 0.22 -2.98
CA SER A 206 10.61 -0.39 -2.12
C SER A 206 9.43 0.54 -1.88
N GLY A 207 9.68 1.82 -1.59
CA GLY A 207 8.62 2.82 -1.45
C GLY A 207 7.84 3.02 -2.75
N PHE A 208 8.52 2.99 -3.90
CA PHE A 208 7.89 3.05 -5.21
C PHE A 208 7.00 1.83 -5.49
N GLY A 209 7.48 0.64 -5.15
CA GLY A 209 6.77 -0.63 -5.38
C GLY A 209 5.37 -0.67 -4.81
N THR A 210 5.18 -0.12 -3.61
CA THR A 210 3.91 -0.07 -2.89
C THR A 210 3.17 1.27 -3.00
N SER A 211 3.62 2.15 -3.89
CA SER A 211 2.97 3.45 -4.19
C SER A 211 3.09 4.51 -3.07
N GLN A 212 3.99 4.33 -2.12
CA GLN A 212 4.33 5.36 -1.13
C GLN A 212 5.20 6.48 -1.75
N LEU A 213 5.96 6.13 -2.79
CA LEU A 213 6.71 7.09 -3.58
C LEU A 213 6.15 7.20 -5.01
N PRO A 214 6.21 8.41 -5.61
CA PRO A 214 6.66 9.68 -5.03
C PRO A 214 5.73 10.16 -3.90
N ASP A 215 6.33 10.57 -2.77
CA ASP A 215 5.60 11.05 -1.59
C ASP A 215 5.10 12.49 -1.81
N LYS A 216 3.91 12.61 -2.39
CA LYS A 216 3.30 13.90 -2.73
C LYS A 216 2.82 14.68 -1.49
N GLU A 217 2.60 13.99 -0.38
CA GLU A 217 2.06 14.56 0.86
C GLU A 217 3.15 14.81 1.92
N GLY A 218 4.38 14.38 1.67
CA GLY A 218 5.50 14.54 2.58
C GLY A 218 5.35 13.74 3.88
N GLN A 219 4.77 12.54 3.80
CA GLN A 219 4.45 11.71 4.97
C GLN A 219 5.61 10.85 5.45
N MET A 220 6.56 10.52 4.57
CA MET A 220 7.68 9.65 4.92
C MET A 220 8.84 10.41 5.56
N TYR A 221 9.41 9.85 6.63
CA TYR A 221 10.70 10.28 7.15
C TYR A 221 11.81 9.78 6.23
N PHE A 222 12.70 10.69 5.84
CA PHE A 222 13.82 10.40 4.95
C PHE A 222 15.16 10.61 5.64
N VAL A 223 16.05 9.63 5.52
CA VAL A 223 17.42 9.64 6.03
C VAL A 223 18.36 9.98 4.87
N ASN A 224 18.77 11.25 4.80
CA ASN A 224 19.51 11.81 3.66
C ASN A 224 20.85 11.11 3.37
N GLU A 225 21.61 10.80 4.43
CA GLU A 225 22.98 10.27 4.28
C GLU A 225 23.00 8.86 3.69
N ASP A 226 22.01 8.05 4.04
CA ASP A 226 21.92 6.65 3.61
C ASP A 226 20.94 6.46 2.44
N ASN A 227 20.20 7.50 2.03
CA ASN A 227 19.15 7.44 1.02
C ASN A 227 18.09 6.37 1.34
N LEU A 228 17.65 6.34 2.60
CA LEU A 228 16.65 5.40 3.12
C LEU A 228 15.44 6.13 3.68
N TYR A 229 14.31 5.44 3.72
CA TYR A 229 13.05 5.93 4.28
C TYR A 229 12.64 5.08 5.48
N LEU A 230 12.18 5.69 6.57
CA LEU A 230 11.47 4.96 7.62
C LEU A 230 10.10 4.53 7.11
N ILE A 231 9.71 3.30 7.41
CA ILE A 231 8.45 2.74 6.90
C ILE A 231 7.23 3.40 7.55
N PRO A 232 6.23 3.83 6.77
CA PRO A 232 4.95 4.31 7.30
C PRO A 232 3.98 3.17 7.63
N THR A 233 4.30 1.95 7.19
CA THR A 233 3.52 0.71 7.32
C THR A 233 4.40 -0.49 6.97
N ALA A 234 4.18 -1.63 7.61
CA ALA A 234 4.84 -2.88 7.26
C ALA A 234 4.45 -3.41 5.87
N GLU A 235 3.37 -2.91 5.28
CA GLU A 235 3.01 -3.17 3.87
C GLU A 235 4.23 -3.02 2.96
N VAL A 236 5.00 -1.93 3.13
CA VAL A 236 6.14 -1.62 2.24
C VAL A 236 7.17 -2.74 2.22
N PRO A 237 7.81 -3.12 3.32
CA PRO A 237 8.80 -4.18 3.29
C PRO A 237 8.21 -5.57 3.04
N ILE A 238 7.03 -5.90 3.57
CA ILE A 238 6.42 -7.23 3.39
C ILE A 238 6.05 -7.46 1.91
N THR A 239 5.39 -6.50 1.25
CA THR A 239 5.03 -6.64 -0.16
C THR A 239 6.27 -6.68 -1.06
N ASN A 240 7.34 -5.95 -0.69
CA ASN A 240 8.60 -5.96 -1.43
C ASN A 240 9.42 -7.25 -1.30
N MET A 241 9.09 -8.17 -0.40
CA MET A 241 9.64 -9.53 -0.40
C MET A 241 9.38 -10.24 -1.74
N TYR A 242 8.34 -9.84 -2.44
CA TYR A 242 7.92 -10.39 -3.72
C TYR A 242 8.35 -9.54 -4.94
N ARG A 243 9.18 -8.51 -4.76
CA ARG A 243 9.67 -7.69 -5.88
C ARG A 243 10.58 -8.51 -6.80
N ASP A 244 10.35 -8.39 -8.12
CA ASP A 244 11.05 -9.12 -9.19
C ASP A 244 10.87 -10.67 -9.12
N VAL A 245 9.80 -11.16 -8.46
CA VAL A 245 9.53 -12.59 -8.28
C VAL A 245 8.47 -13.08 -9.27
N ILE A 246 8.63 -14.32 -9.75
CA ILE A 246 7.60 -15.07 -10.48
C ILE A 246 7.19 -16.26 -9.62
N LEU A 247 6.01 -16.17 -9.01
CA LEU A 247 5.42 -17.22 -8.17
C LEU A 247 4.84 -18.35 -9.04
N LYS A 248 4.61 -19.50 -8.44
CA LYS A 248 3.77 -20.53 -9.04
C LYS A 248 2.31 -20.23 -8.72
N GLY A 249 1.40 -20.44 -9.69
CA GLY A 249 -0.03 -20.18 -9.47
C GLY A 249 -0.65 -21.03 -8.35
N GLU A 250 -0.10 -22.24 -8.13
CA GLU A 250 -0.52 -23.16 -7.06
C GLU A 250 -0.16 -22.66 -5.64
N ASP A 251 0.84 -21.78 -5.51
CA ASP A 251 1.27 -21.22 -4.22
C ASP A 251 0.35 -20.07 -3.74
N LEU A 252 -0.53 -19.55 -4.63
CA LEU A 252 -1.42 -18.44 -4.29
C LEU A 252 -2.67 -18.91 -3.51
N PRO A 253 -3.14 -18.15 -2.51
CA PRO A 253 -2.59 -16.88 -2.05
C PRO A 253 -1.38 -17.02 -1.13
N MET A 254 -0.34 -16.19 -1.32
CA MET A 254 0.71 -16.00 -0.32
C MET A 254 0.18 -15.10 0.78
N LYS A 255 0.37 -15.49 2.05
CA LYS A 255 -0.15 -14.76 3.22
C LYS A 255 0.96 -14.47 4.20
N ASN A 256 1.22 -13.20 4.49
CA ASN A 256 2.19 -12.79 5.50
C ASN A 256 1.59 -11.81 6.49
N CYS A 257 2.04 -11.87 7.74
CA CYS A 257 1.77 -10.86 8.75
C CYS A 257 3.06 -10.39 9.40
N GLY A 258 3.06 -9.18 9.96
CA GLY A 258 4.20 -8.70 10.70
C GLY A 258 3.84 -7.53 11.60
N HIS A 259 4.49 -7.48 12.76
CA HIS A 259 4.46 -6.33 13.67
C HIS A 259 5.61 -5.39 13.34
N THR A 260 5.30 -4.11 13.18
CA THR A 260 6.32 -3.06 13.12
C THR A 260 5.89 -1.77 13.81
N PRO A 261 6.83 -1.00 14.38
CA PRO A 261 6.66 0.44 14.47
C PRO A 261 6.47 1.02 13.07
N CYS A 262 5.59 2.01 12.97
CA CYS A 262 5.30 2.77 11.76
C CYS A 262 5.62 4.23 12.03
N PHE A 263 6.17 4.93 11.04
CA PHE A 263 6.63 6.30 11.16
C PHE A 263 5.95 7.18 10.13
N ARG A 264 5.18 8.20 10.59
CA ARG A 264 4.48 9.14 9.73
C ARG A 264 4.76 10.57 10.17
N ARG A 265 5.07 11.45 9.24
CA ARG A 265 5.34 12.87 9.55
C ARG A 265 4.09 13.61 9.96
N GLU A 266 2.90 13.07 9.64
CA GLU A 266 1.60 13.67 9.97
C GLU A 266 1.53 15.16 9.57
N ALA A 267 2.12 15.49 8.43
CA ALA A 267 2.26 16.85 7.94
C ALA A 267 0.89 17.53 7.83
N GLY A 268 0.75 18.70 8.46
CA GLY A 268 -0.49 19.49 8.44
C GLY A 268 -1.56 19.04 9.46
N SER A 269 -1.28 18.03 10.32
CA SER A 269 -2.23 17.56 11.32
C SER A 269 -2.01 18.25 12.66
N TYR A 270 -2.99 19.04 13.11
CA TYR A 270 -2.96 19.75 14.40
C TYR A 270 -4.39 20.01 14.90
N GLY A 271 -4.52 20.27 16.24
CA GLY A 271 -5.79 20.59 16.88
C GLY A 271 -6.28 19.54 17.87
N ALA A 272 -7.49 19.71 18.40
CA ALA A 272 -8.02 18.88 19.48
C ALA A 272 -8.24 17.41 19.05
N HIS A 273 -8.51 17.15 17.76
CA HIS A 273 -8.77 15.82 17.22
C HIS A 273 -7.52 14.93 17.17
N VAL A 274 -6.31 15.49 17.30
CA VAL A 274 -5.04 14.71 17.32
C VAL A 274 -4.59 14.35 18.74
N ARG A 275 -5.31 14.80 19.78
CA ARG A 275 -4.89 14.64 21.18
C ARG A 275 -4.75 13.16 21.58
N GLY A 276 -3.77 12.90 22.46
CA GLY A 276 -3.53 11.57 23.03
C GLY A 276 -3.02 10.58 21.99
N LEU A 277 -3.70 9.44 21.84
CA LEU A 277 -3.37 8.37 20.90
C LEU A 277 -4.07 8.50 19.54
N ASN A 278 -4.82 9.56 19.31
CA ASN A 278 -5.61 9.69 18.10
C ASN A 278 -4.76 9.82 16.83
N ARG A 279 -3.58 10.49 16.94
CA ARG A 279 -2.66 10.67 15.82
C ARG A 279 -1.22 10.80 16.32
N LEU A 280 -0.34 9.94 15.81
CA LEU A 280 1.02 9.79 16.30
C LEU A 280 2.01 9.74 15.15
N HIS A 281 3.23 10.26 15.40
CA HIS A 281 4.37 10.17 14.47
C HIS A 281 5.03 8.79 14.48
N GLN A 282 4.93 8.08 15.60
CA GLN A 282 5.40 6.70 15.76
C GLN A 282 4.33 5.89 16.47
N PHE A 283 3.98 4.73 15.91
CA PHE A 283 2.99 3.81 16.48
C PHE A 283 3.21 2.37 16.01
N ASP A 284 2.76 1.41 16.83
CA ASP A 284 2.81 -0.01 16.48
C ASP A 284 1.58 -0.43 15.68
N LYS A 285 1.80 -1.30 14.70
CA LYS A 285 0.76 -1.87 13.84
C LYS A 285 1.09 -3.31 13.46
N ILE A 286 0.08 -4.16 13.47
CA ILE A 286 0.16 -5.45 12.82
C ILE A 286 -0.40 -5.28 11.40
N GLU A 287 0.37 -5.68 10.42
CA GLU A 287 -0.02 -5.66 9.02
C GLU A 287 -0.18 -7.07 8.49
N ILE A 288 -1.23 -7.30 7.75
CA ILE A 288 -1.47 -8.53 6.96
C ILE A 288 -1.39 -8.19 5.48
N VAL A 289 -0.64 -9.01 4.74
CA VAL A 289 -0.43 -8.83 3.30
C VAL A 289 -0.74 -10.13 2.58
N GLN A 290 -1.44 -10.05 1.47
CA GLN A 290 -1.64 -11.19 0.59
C GLN A 290 -1.26 -10.88 -0.85
N VAL A 291 -0.65 -11.89 -1.51
CA VAL A 291 -0.50 -11.92 -2.96
C VAL A 291 -1.48 -12.97 -3.47
N ALA A 292 -2.44 -12.55 -4.30
CA ALA A 292 -3.56 -13.37 -4.70
C ALA A 292 -3.67 -13.52 -6.23
N HIS A 293 -4.36 -14.61 -6.65
CA HIS A 293 -4.80 -14.74 -8.03
C HIS A 293 -5.81 -13.64 -8.36
N PRO A 294 -5.73 -12.98 -9.54
CA PRO A 294 -6.66 -11.91 -9.93
C PRO A 294 -8.13 -12.26 -9.76
N ASP A 295 -8.55 -13.46 -10.18
CA ASP A 295 -9.95 -13.91 -10.12
C ASP A 295 -10.46 -14.14 -8.69
N LYS A 296 -9.57 -14.20 -7.69
CA LYS A 296 -9.88 -14.48 -6.29
C LYS A 296 -9.65 -13.29 -5.36
N SER A 297 -9.04 -12.22 -5.85
CA SER A 297 -8.56 -11.14 -4.99
C SER A 297 -9.69 -10.41 -4.24
N TYR A 298 -10.90 -10.33 -4.78
CA TYR A 298 -12.04 -9.74 -4.07
C TYR A 298 -12.62 -10.65 -3.00
N GLU A 299 -12.64 -11.98 -3.23
CA GLU A 299 -12.96 -12.96 -2.16
C GLU A 299 -11.93 -12.87 -1.02
N VAL A 300 -10.65 -12.69 -1.37
CA VAL A 300 -9.56 -12.50 -0.40
C VAL A 300 -9.75 -11.20 0.38
N LEU A 301 -10.15 -10.10 -0.27
CA LEU A 301 -10.44 -8.83 0.40
C LEU A 301 -11.54 -8.99 1.46
N GLU A 302 -12.63 -9.67 1.12
CA GLU A 302 -13.71 -9.94 2.07
C GLU A 302 -13.24 -10.81 3.25
N GLN A 303 -12.43 -11.84 3.00
CA GLN A 303 -11.86 -12.67 4.07
C GLN A 303 -10.94 -11.88 4.99
N MET A 304 -10.11 -10.97 4.45
CA MET A 304 -9.26 -10.08 5.24
C MET A 304 -10.11 -9.13 6.09
N SER A 305 -11.16 -8.55 5.51
CA SER A 305 -12.11 -7.71 6.23
C SER A 305 -12.79 -8.46 7.38
N LEU A 306 -13.28 -9.68 7.13
CA LEU A 306 -13.89 -10.53 8.18
C LEU A 306 -12.91 -10.91 9.29
N HIS A 307 -11.65 -11.16 8.97
CA HIS A 307 -10.62 -11.43 9.98
C HIS A 307 -10.46 -10.22 10.92
N VAL A 308 -10.33 -9.01 10.38
CA VAL A 308 -10.21 -7.79 11.19
C VAL A 308 -11.46 -7.53 12.02
N GLN A 309 -12.65 -7.72 11.46
CA GLN A 309 -13.92 -7.63 12.19
C GLN A 309 -13.96 -8.62 13.37
N GLY A 310 -13.49 -9.85 13.17
CA GLY A 310 -13.38 -10.86 14.24
C GLY A 310 -12.48 -10.40 15.39
N LEU A 311 -11.38 -9.73 15.12
CA LEU A 311 -10.50 -9.16 16.15
C LEU A 311 -11.24 -8.11 17.00
N LEU A 312 -12.01 -7.21 16.37
CA LEU A 312 -12.81 -6.19 17.05
C LEU A 312 -13.93 -6.80 17.89
N GLN A 313 -14.61 -7.83 17.36
CA GLN A 313 -15.63 -8.57 18.10
C GLN A 313 -15.06 -9.27 19.33
N ASN A 314 -13.92 -9.94 19.20
CA ASN A 314 -13.25 -10.62 20.30
C ASN A 314 -12.78 -9.66 21.41
N LEU A 315 -12.44 -8.42 21.04
CA LEU A 315 -12.13 -7.35 22.01
C LEU A 315 -13.38 -6.72 22.62
N GLY A 316 -14.58 -7.07 22.17
CA GLY A 316 -15.84 -6.48 22.63
C GLY A 316 -16.03 -5.02 22.22
N LEU A 317 -15.35 -4.56 21.19
CA LEU A 317 -15.42 -3.18 20.71
C LEU A 317 -16.56 -3.03 19.69
N PRO A 318 -17.46 -2.06 19.84
CA PRO A 318 -18.42 -1.70 18.81
C PRO A 318 -17.67 -1.10 17.62
N TYR A 319 -18.03 -1.52 16.41
CA TYR A 319 -17.34 -1.10 15.20
C TYR A 319 -18.30 -0.89 14.04
N ARG A 320 -17.85 -0.16 13.04
CA ARG A 320 -18.49 -0.10 11.72
C ARG A 320 -17.47 -0.33 10.61
N VAL A 321 -17.95 -0.79 9.47
CA VAL A 321 -17.18 -0.97 8.24
C VAL A 321 -17.65 0.03 7.22
N LEU A 322 -16.72 0.79 6.67
CA LEU A 322 -16.94 1.78 5.63
C LEU A 322 -16.36 1.28 4.31
N ARG A 323 -17.11 1.39 3.23
CA ARG A 323 -16.56 1.34 1.88
C ARG A 323 -16.18 2.76 1.49
N LEU A 324 -14.89 2.99 1.22
CA LEU A 324 -14.41 4.32 0.89
C LEU A 324 -14.94 4.79 -0.46
N CYS A 325 -15.33 6.04 -0.53
CA CYS A 325 -15.68 6.71 -1.78
C CYS A 325 -14.43 7.10 -2.57
N GLY A 326 -14.60 7.43 -3.83
CA GLY A 326 -13.48 7.73 -4.72
C GLY A 326 -12.57 8.86 -4.28
N GLY A 327 -13.08 9.85 -3.53
CA GLY A 327 -12.31 10.99 -3.03
C GLY A 327 -11.48 10.71 -1.80
N ASP A 328 -11.84 9.67 -1.03
CA ASP A 328 -11.13 9.28 0.20
C ASP A 328 -10.15 8.11 -0.02
N MET A 329 -10.24 7.43 -1.15
CA MET A 329 -9.35 6.31 -1.47
C MET A 329 -7.91 6.72 -1.69
N GLY A 330 -6.98 5.93 -1.15
CA GLY A 330 -5.55 6.06 -1.41
C GLY A 330 -5.18 5.93 -2.90
N PHE A 331 -4.03 6.49 -3.29
CA PHE A 331 -3.57 6.57 -4.69
C PHE A 331 -3.52 5.22 -5.40
N GLY A 332 -3.03 4.17 -4.71
CA GLY A 332 -2.78 2.84 -5.28
C GLY A 332 -3.95 1.87 -5.19
N SER A 333 -4.96 2.11 -4.32
CA SER A 333 -6.04 1.16 -4.07
C SER A 333 -7.12 1.18 -5.16
N ALA A 334 -7.70 0.00 -5.43
CA ALA A 334 -8.87 -0.19 -6.29
C ALA A 334 -10.17 -0.28 -5.47
N LEU A 335 -10.11 -0.87 -4.27
CA LEU A 335 -11.21 -0.92 -3.30
C LEU A 335 -10.62 -0.96 -1.90
N THR A 336 -11.19 -0.18 -0.99
CA THR A 336 -10.77 -0.12 0.41
C THR A 336 -11.99 -0.19 1.33
N TYR A 337 -11.87 -1.01 2.37
CA TYR A 337 -12.75 -1.01 3.53
C TYR A 337 -11.98 -0.48 4.74
N ASP A 338 -12.53 0.55 5.39
CA ASP A 338 -12.05 1.01 6.69
C ASP A 338 -12.92 0.48 7.81
N MET A 339 -12.29 0.07 8.91
CA MET A 339 -12.97 -0.29 10.15
C MET A 339 -12.72 0.79 11.16
N GLU A 340 -13.81 1.27 11.74
CA GLU A 340 -13.77 2.25 12.82
C GLU A 340 -14.38 1.66 14.08
N THR A 341 -13.83 1.99 15.23
CA THR A 341 -14.40 1.63 16.55
C THR A 341 -14.93 2.87 17.27
N TRP A 342 -16.01 2.69 18.03
CA TRP A 342 -16.63 3.78 18.78
C TRP A 342 -15.83 4.13 20.02
N SER A 343 -15.38 5.37 20.14
CA SER A 343 -14.80 5.94 21.36
C SER A 343 -15.91 6.57 22.19
N ALA A 344 -16.26 5.90 23.30
CA ALA A 344 -17.43 6.30 24.09
C ALA A 344 -17.20 7.59 24.90
N ALA A 345 -15.97 7.88 25.30
CA ALA A 345 -15.67 9.14 25.99
C ALA A 345 -15.50 10.34 25.02
N GLN A 346 -15.03 10.11 23.80
CA GLN A 346 -14.92 11.16 22.79
C GLN A 346 -16.19 11.30 21.93
N GLN A 347 -17.15 10.38 22.06
CA GLN A 347 -18.43 10.36 21.32
C GLN A 347 -18.22 10.42 19.80
N ARG A 348 -17.25 9.64 19.29
CA ARG A 348 -16.94 9.56 17.86
C ARG A 348 -16.36 8.21 17.45
N TRP A 349 -16.43 7.94 16.17
CA TRP A 349 -15.77 6.84 15.53
C TRP A 349 -14.28 7.13 15.30
N LEU A 350 -13.43 6.13 15.52
CA LEU A 350 -11.97 6.18 15.29
C LEU A 350 -11.60 5.04 14.35
N GLU A 351 -11.02 5.38 13.21
CA GLU A 351 -10.46 4.41 12.27
C GLU A 351 -9.32 3.62 12.92
N VAL A 352 -9.41 2.30 12.89
CA VAL A 352 -8.44 1.36 13.48
C VAL A 352 -7.84 0.40 12.49
N SER A 353 -8.42 0.29 11.31
CA SER A 353 -7.93 -0.54 10.21
C SER A 353 -8.39 0.00 8.87
N SER A 354 -7.54 -0.21 7.87
CA SER A 354 -7.86 -0.06 6.46
C SER A 354 -7.43 -1.34 5.75
N VAL A 355 -8.32 -1.95 4.96
CA VAL A 355 -8.06 -3.18 4.21
C VAL A 355 -8.29 -2.89 2.73
N SER A 356 -7.26 -3.09 1.90
CA SER A 356 -7.27 -2.62 0.52
C SER A 356 -6.88 -3.72 -0.47
N ASN A 357 -7.53 -3.71 -1.63
CA ASN A 357 -7.11 -4.43 -2.84
C ASN A 357 -6.50 -3.43 -3.82
N PHE A 358 -5.28 -3.70 -4.26
CA PHE A 358 -4.55 -2.87 -5.23
C PHE A 358 -4.63 -3.43 -6.64
N GLU A 359 -5.29 -4.56 -6.83
CA GLU A 359 -5.27 -5.31 -8.08
C GLU A 359 -3.83 -5.49 -8.60
N SER A 360 -3.59 -5.29 -9.89
CA SER A 360 -2.25 -5.41 -10.47
C SER A 360 -1.39 -4.15 -10.35
N PHE A 361 -1.86 -3.10 -9.68
CA PHE A 361 -1.17 -1.81 -9.65
C PHE A 361 0.21 -1.86 -9.00
N GLN A 362 0.28 -2.45 -7.80
CA GLN A 362 1.55 -2.63 -7.10
C GLN A 362 2.40 -3.73 -7.75
N SER A 363 1.82 -4.86 -8.14
CA SER A 363 2.56 -5.94 -8.78
C SER A 363 3.17 -5.53 -10.13
N ASN A 364 2.56 -4.61 -10.86
CA ASN A 364 3.18 -4.03 -12.06
C ASN A 364 4.42 -3.16 -11.71
N ARG A 365 4.39 -2.38 -10.62
CA ARG A 365 5.56 -1.64 -10.12
C ARG A 365 6.66 -2.55 -9.59
N LEU A 366 6.26 -3.60 -8.87
CA LEU A 366 7.13 -4.61 -8.28
C LEU A 366 7.66 -5.64 -9.29
N LYS A 367 7.12 -5.69 -10.51
CA LYS A 367 7.32 -6.77 -11.48
C LYS A 367 6.99 -8.15 -10.88
N LEU A 368 6.01 -8.19 -9.96
CA LEU A 368 5.51 -9.38 -9.31
C LEU A 368 4.53 -10.11 -10.23
N ARG A 369 4.85 -11.33 -10.57
CA ARG A 369 4.09 -12.15 -11.52
C ARG A 369 3.90 -13.56 -10.96
N PHE A 370 3.01 -14.30 -11.58
CA PHE A 370 2.87 -15.73 -11.34
C PHE A 370 2.71 -16.48 -12.68
N ARG A 371 3.01 -17.78 -12.68
CA ARG A 371 2.73 -18.68 -13.81
C ARG A 371 1.39 -19.36 -13.58
N ASN A 372 0.46 -19.18 -14.50
CA ASN A 372 -0.81 -19.87 -14.47
C ASN A 372 -0.66 -21.35 -14.89
N ALA A 373 -1.74 -22.12 -14.82
CA ALA A 373 -1.77 -23.54 -15.19
C ALA A 373 -1.32 -23.81 -16.64
N GLU A 374 -1.47 -22.83 -17.53
CA GLU A 374 -1.02 -22.90 -18.94
C GLU A 374 0.46 -22.53 -19.11
N GLY A 375 1.18 -22.22 -18.03
CA GLY A 375 2.58 -21.77 -18.06
C GLY A 375 2.78 -20.31 -18.47
N LYS A 376 1.71 -19.56 -18.71
CA LYS A 376 1.77 -18.13 -19.04
C LYS A 376 2.01 -17.28 -17.81
N THR A 377 2.82 -16.26 -17.96
CA THR A 377 3.14 -15.30 -16.90
C THR A 377 2.12 -14.17 -16.86
N GLN A 378 1.54 -13.92 -15.67
CA GLN A 378 0.56 -12.87 -15.43
C GLN A 378 0.95 -12.05 -14.19
N LEU A 379 0.45 -10.79 -14.08
CA LEU A 379 0.57 -10.01 -12.86
C LEU A 379 -0.35 -10.58 -11.78
N ALA A 380 0.15 -10.71 -10.57
CA ALA A 380 -0.66 -11.05 -9.40
C ALA A 380 -1.42 -9.83 -8.89
N HIS A 381 -2.41 -10.02 -8.02
CA HIS A 381 -3.00 -8.95 -7.24
C HIS A 381 -2.36 -8.89 -5.85
N THR A 382 -2.21 -7.68 -5.31
CA THR A 382 -1.73 -7.46 -3.94
C THR A 382 -2.82 -6.86 -3.08
N LEU A 383 -2.88 -7.30 -1.83
CA LEU A 383 -3.81 -6.81 -0.83
C LEU A 383 -3.06 -6.58 0.48
N ASN A 384 -3.48 -5.58 1.24
CA ASN A 384 -3.00 -5.38 2.60
C ASN A 384 -4.15 -5.03 3.55
N GLY A 385 -3.86 -5.11 4.84
CA GLY A 385 -4.77 -4.63 5.87
C GLY A 385 -4.08 -4.48 7.21
N SER A 386 -4.51 -3.50 7.99
CA SER A 386 -4.08 -3.36 9.38
C SER A 386 -4.88 -4.30 10.27
N ALA A 387 -4.21 -5.20 10.99
CA ALA A 387 -4.84 -6.18 11.86
C ALA A 387 -4.31 -6.13 13.33
N LEU A 388 -4.27 -5.00 14.05
CA LEU A 388 -4.83 -3.66 13.89
C LEU A 388 -3.77 -2.56 14.13
N ALA A 389 -4.14 -1.28 13.98
CA ALA A 389 -3.33 -0.15 14.44
C ALA A 389 -3.55 0.08 15.93
N LEU A 390 -2.52 -0.14 16.76
CA LEU A 390 -2.67 -0.26 18.21
C LEU A 390 -3.11 1.02 18.95
N PRO A 391 -2.67 2.24 18.60
CA PRO A 391 -2.97 3.41 19.44
C PRO A 391 -4.46 3.64 19.64
N ARG A 392 -5.24 3.61 18.57
CA ARG A 392 -6.69 3.86 18.66
C ARG A 392 -7.44 2.68 19.27
N ILE A 393 -6.91 1.45 19.14
CA ILE A 393 -7.42 0.27 19.87
C ILE A 393 -7.18 0.44 21.38
N VAL A 394 -5.97 0.84 21.80
CA VAL A 394 -5.69 1.13 23.20
C VAL A 394 -6.59 2.25 23.71
N ALA A 395 -6.74 3.34 22.95
CA ALA A 395 -7.62 4.45 23.34
C ALA A 395 -9.06 3.98 23.60
N THR A 396 -9.64 3.24 22.65
CA THR A 396 -11.03 2.76 22.78
C THR A 396 -11.19 1.68 23.85
N LEU A 397 -10.20 0.80 24.05
CA LEU A 397 -10.23 -0.17 25.13
C LEU A 397 -10.21 0.51 26.50
N LEU A 398 -9.35 1.50 26.70
CA LEU A 398 -9.30 2.26 27.97
C LEU A 398 -10.61 2.98 28.21
N GLU A 399 -11.15 3.68 27.22
CA GLU A 399 -12.36 4.48 27.34
C GLU A 399 -13.61 3.60 27.53
N ASN A 400 -13.80 2.59 26.69
CA ASN A 400 -15.02 1.80 26.66
C ASN A 400 -15.15 0.82 27.85
N ASN A 401 -14.02 0.41 28.45
CA ASN A 401 -14.00 -0.56 29.53
C ASN A 401 -13.76 0.07 30.91
N GLN A 402 -13.81 1.41 31.02
CA GLN A 402 -13.67 2.09 32.32
C GLN A 402 -14.89 1.88 33.21
N THR A 403 -14.64 1.68 34.50
CA THR A 403 -15.64 1.51 35.56
C THR A 403 -15.17 2.25 36.81
N GLU A 404 -16.01 2.30 37.85
CA GLU A 404 -15.62 2.84 39.15
C GLU A 404 -14.44 2.08 39.79
N LYS A 405 -14.34 0.77 39.54
CA LYS A 405 -13.27 -0.11 40.06
C LYS A 405 -11.94 0.07 39.31
N GLY A 406 -11.97 0.53 38.08
CA GLY A 406 -10.82 0.60 37.19
C GLY A 406 -11.22 0.27 35.77
N ILE A 407 -10.25 -0.12 34.95
CA ILE A 407 -10.47 -0.48 33.54
C ILE A 407 -10.40 -2.01 33.42
N LYS A 408 -11.50 -2.63 33.00
CA LYS A 408 -11.56 -4.08 32.79
C LYS A 408 -10.86 -4.47 31.49
N ILE A 409 -10.01 -5.49 31.54
CA ILE A 409 -9.33 -6.01 30.35
C ILE A 409 -10.24 -7.04 29.67
N PRO A 410 -10.39 -7.02 28.31
CA PRO A 410 -11.06 -8.07 27.57
C PRO A 410 -10.51 -9.46 27.90
N GLU A 411 -11.38 -10.45 28.06
CA GLU A 411 -11.00 -11.80 28.48
C GLU A 411 -9.93 -12.43 27.58
N VAL A 412 -10.02 -12.18 26.26
CA VAL A 412 -9.06 -12.70 25.26
C VAL A 412 -7.64 -12.16 25.47
N LEU A 413 -7.47 -11.01 26.14
CA LEU A 413 -6.17 -10.42 26.42
C LEU A 413 -5.58 -10.84 27.78
N VAL A 414 -6.39 -11.38 28.70
CA VAL A 414 -5.93 -11.78 30.06
C VAL A 414 -4.77 -12.79 30.01
N PRO A 415 -4.77 -13.79 29.11
CA PRO A 415 -3.65 -14.71 28.97
C PRO A 415 -2.31 -14.04 28.63
N TYR A 416 -2.37 -12.88 27.95
CA TYR A 416 -1.20 -12.10 27.53
C TYR A 416 -0.82 -11.03 28.55
N THR A 417 -1.79 -10.30 29.11
CA THR A 417 -1.56 -9.24 30.10
C THR A 417 -1.17 -9.81 31.47
N LYS A 418 -1.68 -10.99 31.84
CA LYS A 418 -1.56 -11.60 33.19
C LYS A 418 -2.18 -10.70 34.29
N PHE A 419 -3.13 -9.84 33.92
CA PHE A 419 -3.99 -9.10 34.84
C PHE A 419 -5.34 -8.86 34.16
N GLU A 420 -6.39 -8.74 34.97
CA GLU A 420 -7.78 -8.53 34.53
C GLU A 420 -8.20 -7.06 34.64
N TRP A 421 -7.50 -6.28 35.45
CA TRP A 421 -7.85 -4.90 35.75
C TRP A 421 -6.63 -3.98 35.69
N ILE A 422 -6.88 -2.76 35.24
CA ILE A 422 -6.01 -1.61 35.44
C ILE A 422 -6.69 -0.78 36.53
N ASP A 423 -6.11 -0.76 37.70
CA ASP A 423 -6.58 -0.18 38.95
C ASP A 423 -5.48 0.68 39.59
#